data_3c2843d5e856840ca30ad195c8f0be12
#
_entry.id   3c2843d5e856840ca30ad195c8f0be12
#
_cell.length_a   1.000
_cell.length_b   1.000
_cell.length_c   1.000
_cell.angle_alpha   90.00
_cell.angle_beta   90.00
_cell.angle_gamma   90.00
#
_symmetry.space_group_name_H-M   'P 1'
#
loop_
_entity.id
_entity.type
_entity.pdbx_description
1 polymer ?
#
loop_
_entity_poly.entity_id
_entity_poly.type
_entity_poly.pdbx_seq_one_letter_code
_entity_poly.pdbx_strand_id
1 'polypeptide(L)'
;SINPNLPKARAIAMQLLVSDSLQVQTVANRCGVHRSTIYRWKRKWDEINKNVQLENYNRPNRAVGLAFRFAALKWLIPTCSSRPYTSPNALSSAIVERILELRHTLKRCAEVIWHHITTKDRIRVSLSSVRRILKRHHCFDGARKKRIRPDNPRRPHITRPGELVQTDTIHYVDILTKKRRYVYTVIDLYSRMAYAEIHHNIRPGIAADVIKRAQLLFGFGFNMVQADNGPEFSRYFKQALKSQNILVRHTRLGHPNDNAHIERFNRTIQEECLGNYLSYKVPNTTIQDKIDNYIEYYNTKRVHLGIQMQTPAEMLQRS
;
A
#
# COMPACT_ATOMS: atom_id res chain seq x y z
N SER A 1 11.58 -2.84 -23.85
CA SER A 1 12.55 -1.79 -23.57
C SER A 1 12.95 -1.13 -24.88
N ILE A 2 12.86 0.19 -24.97
CA ILE A 2 13.26 0.96 -26.15
C ILE A 2 14.79 1.06 -26.09
N ASN A 3 15.48 0.51 -27.07
CA ASN A 3 16.93 0.65 -27.16
C ASN A 3 17.29 2.15 -27.35
N PRO A 4 18.00 2.79 -26.42
CA PRO A 4 18.30 4.23 -26.46
C PRO A 4 19.21 4.62 -27.65
N ASN A 5 19.93 3.66 -28.20
CA ASN A 5 20.81 3.89 -29.36
C ASN A 5 20.07 3.84 -30.70
N LEU A 6 18.85 3.36 -30.77
CA LEU A 6 18.10 3.21 -32.03
C LEU A 6 17.83 4.57 -32.73
N PRO A 7 17.48 5.67 -32.06
CA PRO A 7 17.34 6.97 -32.71
C PRO A 7 18.66 7.49 -33.31
N LYS A 8 19.80 7.24 -32.64
CA LYS A 8 21.14 7.60 -33.15
C LYS A 8 21.50 6.81 -34.41
N ALA A 9 21.27 5.50 -34.41
CA ALA A 9 21.53 4.64 -35.55
C ALA A 9 20.68 5.07 -36.78
N ARG A 10 19.43 5.46 -36.57
CA ARG A 10 18.57 6.00 -37.63
C ARG A 10 19.07 7.33 -38.18
N ALA A 11 19.54 8.24 -37.29
CA ALA A 11 20.10 9.50 -37.68
C ALA A 11 21.36 9.33 -38.54
N ILE A 12 22.26 8.48 -38.15
CA ILE A 12 23.47 8.14 -38.92
C ILE A 12 23.09 7.55 -40.26
N ALA A 13 22.14 6.60 -40.31
CA ALA A 13 21.69 6.00 -41.56
C ALA A 13 21.11 7.05 -42.53
N MET A 14 20.32 8.01 -42.08
CA MET A 14 19.77 9.07 -42.90
C MET A 14 20.85 10.06 -43.37
N GLN A 15 21.81 10.39 -42.52
CA GLN A 15 22.95 11.23 -42.90
C GLN A 15 23.75 10.57 -44.04
N LEU A 16 24.13 9.32 -43.89
CA LEU A 16 24.88 8.57 -44.91
C LEU A 16 24.11 8.44 -46.23
N LEU A 17 22.77 8.28 -46.17
CA LEU A 17 21.95 8.11 -47.34
C LEU A 17 21.67 9.41 -48.10
N VAL A 18 21.44 10.52 -47.37
CA VAL A 18 20.99 11.78 -47.92
C VAL A 18 22.12 12.79 -48.14
N SER A 19 23.05 12.93 -47.14
CA SER A 19 24.19 13.86 -47.28
C SER A 19 25.33 13.23 -48.08
N ASP A 20 25.65 11.97 -47.79
CA ASP A 20 26.81 11.31 -48.42
C ASP A 20 26.44 10.51 -49.67
N SER A 21 25.14 10.54 -50.04
CA SER A 21 24.59 9.90 -51.26
C SER A 21 24.96 8.43 -51.41
N LEU A 22 25.17 7.70 -50.32
CA LEU A 22 25.53 6.29 -50.36
C LEU A 22 24.35 5.41 -50.78
N GLN A 23 24.66 4.31 -51.46
CA GLN A 23 23.63 3.32 -51.86
C GLN A 23 22.99 2.67 -50.62
N VAL A 24 21.69 2.40 -50.69
CA VAL A 24 20.91 1.82 -49.59
C VAL A 24 21.51 0.52 -49.06
N GLN A 25 22.06 -0.34 -49.95
CA GLN A 25 22.70 -1.58 -49.52
C GLN A 25 23.96 -1.33 -48.69
N THR A 26 24.76 -0.35 -49.06
CA THR A 26 25.99 0.03 -48.34
C THR A 26 25.64 0.58 -46.93
N VAL A 27 24.61 1.42 -46.86
CA VAL A 27 24.12 1.98 -45.55
C VAL A 27 23.54 0.85 -44.70
N ALA A 28 22.80 -0.08 -45.26
CA ALA A 28 22.24 -1.22 -44.57
C ALA A 28 23.33 -2.10 -43.92
N ASN A 29 24.37 -2.42 -44.71
CA ASN A 29 25.53 -3.18 -44.24
C ASN A 29 26.26 -2.47 -43.10
N ARG A 30 26.52 -1.15 -43.22
CA ARG A 30 27.16 -0.35 -42.19
C ARG A 30 26.36 -0.26 -40.89
N CYS A 31 25.04 -0.20 -41.00
CA CYS A 31 24.14 -0.13 -39.83
C CYS A 31 23.77 -1.51 -39.25
N GLY A 32 24.21 -2.62 -39.86
CA GLY A 32 23.88 -3.99 -39.46
C GLY A 32 22.37 -4.31 -39.55
N VAL A 33 21.66 -3.73 -40.53
CA VAL A 33 20.21 -3.93 -40.73
C VAL A 33 19.88 -4.35 -42.13
N HIS A 34 18.71 -4.96 -42.32
CA HIS A 34 18.24 -5.30 -43.69
C HIS A 34 17.85 -4.03 -44.45
N ARG A 35 18.09 -4.02 -45.78
CA ARG A 35 17.80 -2.90 -46.68
C ARG A 35 16.35 -2.34 -46.56
N SER A 36 15.38 -3.22 -46.31
CA SER A 36 13.98 -2.81 -46.10
C SER A 36 13.78 -1.92 -44.90
N THR A 37 14.64 -2.07 -43.88
CA THR A 37 14.63 -1.23 -42.67
C THR A 37 15.09 0.19 -43.02
N ILE A 38 16.09 0.35 -43.87
CA ILE A 38 16.58 1.64 -44.32
C ILE A 38 15.48 2.38 -45.16
N TYR A 39 14.80 1.69 -46.07
CA TYR A 39 13.68 2.28 -46.77
C TYR A 39 12.54 2.72 -45.87
N ARG A 40 12.22 1.94 -44.85
CA ARG A 40 11.21 2.29 -43.82
C ARG A 40 11.61 3.53 -43.04
N TRP A 41 12.91 3.65 -42.67
CA TRP A 41 13.43 4.82 -41.99
C TRP A 41 13.42 6.04 -42.88
N LYS A 42 13.80 5.90 -44.13
CA LYS A 42 13.75 6.99 -45.12
C LYS A 42 12.34 7.52 -45.29
N ARG A 43 11.35 6.66 -45.49
CA ARG A 43 9.96 7.06 -45.65
C ARG A 43 9.48 7.88 -44.43
N LYS A 44 9.77 7.42 -43.21
CA LYS A 44 9.44 8.16 -41.98
C LYS A 44 10.15 9.49 -41.90
N TRP A 45 11.38 9.56 -42.31
CA TRP A 45 12.15 10.81 -42.35
C TRP A 45 11.58 11.80 -43.34
N ASP A 46 11.19 11.34 -44.54
CA ASP A 46 10.55 12.15 -45.57
C ASP A 46 9.20 12.71 -45.08
N GLU A 47 8.38 11.87 -44.41
CA GLU A 47 7.10 12.29 -43.77
C GLU A 47 7.30 13.38 -42.72
N ILE A 48 8.29 13.24 -41.87
CA ILE A 48 8.61 14.24 -40.85
C ILE A 48 9.04 15.57 -41.46
N ASN A 49 9.91 15.51 -42.49
CA ASN A 49 10.39 16.73 -43.15
C ASN A 49 9.29 17.45 -43.92
N LYS A 50 8.37 16.73 -44.56
CA LYS A 50 7.19 17.32 -45.22
C LYS A 50 6.31 18.07 -44.20
N ASN A 51 6.05 17.48 -43.04
CA ASN A 51 5.24 18.10 -42.02
C ASN A 51 5.92 19.36 -41.43
N VAL A 52 7.24 19.32 -41.25
CA VAL A 52 8.04 20.48 -40.75
C VAL A 52 8.00 21.63 -41.79
N GLN A 53 8.08 21.30 -43.07
CA GLN A 53 7.96 22.32 -44.12
C GLN A 53 6.56 22.96 -44.15
N LEU A 54 5.50 22.21 -43.95
CA LEU A 54 4.13 22.71 -43.86
C LEU A 54 3.90 23.59 -42.61
N GLU A 55 4.45 23.20 -41.46
CA GLU A 55 4.36 24.01 -40.25
C GLU A 55 5.12 25.34 -40.36
N ASN A 56 6.29 25.33 -40.99
CA ASN A 56 7.07 26.54 -41.23
C ASN A 56 6.38 27.50 -42.22
N TYR A 57 5.68 26.95 -43.23
CA TYR A 57 4.90 27.75 -44.18
C TYR A 57 3.72 28.45 -43.48
N ASN A 58 3.07 27.77 -42.56
CA ASN A 58 1.89 28.30 -41.82
C ASN A 58 2.20 29.21 -40.64
N ARG A 59 3.46 29.33 -40.18
CA ARG A 59 3.86 30.15 -39.00
C ARG A 59 5.27 30.74 -39.16
N PRO A 60 5.48 31.74 -40.07
CA PRO A 60 6.81 32.24 -40.39
C PRO A 60 7.55 32.90 -39.20
N ASN A 61 6.84 33.53 -38.25
CA ASN A 61 7.47 34.26 -37.13
C ASN A 61 8.03 33.39 -36.00
N ARG A 62 7.79 32.07 -36.01
CA ARG A 62 8.38 31.10 -35.06
C ARG A 62 9.63 30.38 -35.58
N ALA A 63 9.95 30.62 -36.88
CA ALA A 63 10.97 29.87 -37.63
C ALA A 63 12.40 30.08 -37.09
N VAL A 64 12.74 31.27 -36.59
CA VAL A 64 14.13 31.58 -36.20
C VAL A 64 14.60 30.81 -34.95
N GLY A 65 13.73 30.63 -33.96
CA GLY A 65 14.07 29.85 -32.74
C GLY A 65 14.04 28.34 -32.96
N LEU A 66 13.23 27.87 -33.92
CA LEU A 66 13.12 26.47 -34.30
C LEU A 66 14.26 26.01 -35.22
N ALA A 67 14.75 26.89 -36.11
CA ALA A 67 15.84 26.58 -37.04
C ALA A 67 17.13 26.14 -36.30
N PHE A 68 17.48 26.75 -35.19
CA PHE A 68 18.64 26.36 -34.36
C PHE A 68 18.44 25.00 -33.64
N ARG A 69 17.22 24.69 -33.20
CA ARG A 69 16.89 23.37 -32.64
C ARG A 69 16.79 22.27 -33.72
N PHE A 70 16.35 22.61 -34.93
CA PHE A 70 16.21 21.65 -36.03
C PHE A 70 17.55 21.31 -36.67
N ALA A 71 18.56 22.17 -36.68
CA ALA A 71 19.89 21.84 -37.18
C ALA A 71 20.52 20.66 -36.45
N ALA A 72 20.33 20.56 -35.13
CA ALA A 72 20.80 19.42 -34.31
C ALA A 72 19.89 18.18 -34.43
N LEU A 73 18.64 18.32 -34.84
CA LEU A 73 17.63 17.28 -34.90
C LEU A 73 17.26 16.84 -36.32
N LYS A 74 17.88 17.43 -37.36
CA LYS A 74 17.57 17.24 -38.79
C LYS A 74 17.46 15.77 -39.20
N TRP A 75 18.25 14.91 -38.57
CA TRP A 75 18.33 13.48 -38.90
C TRP A 75 17.55 12.58 -37.91
N LEU A 76 16.96 13.15 -36.86
CA LEU A 76 16.34 12.37 -35.78
C LEU A 76 14.97 11.80 -36.21
N ILE A 77 14.87 10.49 -36.25
CA ILE A 77 13.60 9.77 -36.37
C ILE A 77 13.18 9.26 -34.99
N PRO A 78 12.18 9.84 -34.36
CA PRO A 78 11.75 9.43 -33.03
C PRO A 78 11.21 8.00 -33.02
N THR A 79 11.36 7.33 -31.90
CA THR A 79 10.75 6.02 -31.70
C THR A 79 9.33 6.22 -31.17
N CYS A 80 8.33 5.97 -32.00
CA CYS A 80 6.94 5.96 -31.58
C CYS A 80 6.64 4.72 -30.75
N SER A 81 5.75 4.84 -29.79
CA SER A 81 5.24 3.70 -29.03
C SER A 81 4.50 2.73 -29.95
N SER A 82 4.83 1.44 -29.88
CA SER A 82 4.07 0.37 -30.57
C SER A 82 2.80 -0.02 -29.80
N ARG A 83 2.50 0.67 -28.71
CA ARG A 83 1.34 0.38 -27.88
C ARG A 83 0.05 0.66 -28.67
N PRO A 84 -0.92 -0.28 -28.71
CA PRO A 84 -2.22 -0.04 -29.35
C PRO A 84 -2.93 1.15 -28.68
N TYR A 85 -3.60 1.96 -29.50
CA TYR A 85 -4.40 3.09 -29.01
C TYR A 85 -5.67 2.63 -28.28
N THR A 86 -6.20 1.49 -28.65
CA THR A 86 -7.39 0.88 -28.04
C THR A 86 -7.03 -0.46 -27.41
N SER A 87 -7.66 -0.79 -26.30
CA SER A 87 -7.55 -2.09 -25.63
C SER A 87 -8.95 -2.65 -25.45
N PRO A 88 -9.33 -3.73 -26.19
CA PRO A 88 -10.67 -4.33 -26.08
C PRO A 88 -11.03 -4.77 -24.65
N ASN A 89 -10.00 -5.12 -23.86
CA ASN A 89 -10.15 -5.58 -22.49
C ASN A 89 -9.96 -4.46 -21.44
N ALA A 90 -10.03 -3.19 -21.84
CA ALA A 90 -9.97 -2.08 -20.88
C ALA A 90 -11.25 -2.06 -20.04
N LEU A 91 -11.09 -1.86 -18.74
CA LEU A 91 -12.23 -1.64 -17.85
C LEU A 91 -12.90 -0.31 -18.22
N SER A 92 -14.23 -0.25 -18.07
CA SER A 92 -15.00 0.97 -18.31
C SER A 92 -14.58 2.09 -17.34
N SER A 93 -14.77 3.34 -17.77
CA SER A 93 -14.48 4.52 -16.92
C SER A 93 -15.20 4.46 -15.59
N ALA A 94 -16.46 4.03 -15.57
CA ALA A 94 -17.26 3.90 -14.36
C ALA A 94 -16.64 2.96 -13.32
N ILE A 95 -16.08 1.81 -13.76
CA ILE A 95 -15.38 0.88 -12.86
C ILE A 95 -14.08 1.49 -12.35
N VAL A 96 -13.35 2.22 -13.18
CA VAL A 96 -12.11 2.91 -12.78
C VAL A 96 -12.41 3.97 -11.73
N GLU A 97 -13.43 4.80 -11.94
CA GLU A 97 -13.87 5.83 -11.00
C GLU A 97 -14.29 5.22 -9.67
N ARG A 98 -15.06 4.13 -9.70
CA ARG A 98 -15.47 3.41 -8.48
C ARG A 98 -14.28 2.86 -7.68
N ILE A 99 -13.25 2.34 -8.36
CA ILE A 99 -12.01 1.89 -7.70
C ILE A 99 -11.30 3.06 -7.00
N LEU A 100 -11.22 4.21 -7.65
CA LEU A 100 -10.59 5.41 -7.10
C LEU A 100 -11.38 6.00 -5.94
N GLU A 101 -12.70 6.05 -6.04
CA GLU A 101 -13.59 6.47 -4.97
C GLU A 101 -13.42 5.60 -3.72
N LEU A 102 -13.45 4.27 -3.87
CA LEU A 102 -13.22 3.35 -2.77
C LEU A 102 -11.82 3.52 -2.16
N ARG A 103 -10.80 3.80 -2.98
CA ARG A 103 -9.45 4.10 -2.47
C ARG A 103 -9.44 5.37 -1.63
N HIS A 104 -10.14 6.41 -2.07
CA HIS A 104 -10.22 7.69 -1.37
C HIS A 104 -10.99 7.59 -0.05
N THR A 105 -12.12 6.87 -0.09
CA THR A 105 -13.01 6.72 1.07
C THR A 105 -12.42 5.78 2.11
N LEU A 106 -12.01 4.59 1.69
CA LEU A 106 -11.54 3.55 2.62
C LEU A 106 -10.07 3.71 3.01
N LYS A 107 -9.24 4.38 2.19
CA LYS A 107 -7.78 4.52 2.36
C LYS A 107 -7.07 3.17 2.59
N ARG A 108 -7.60 2.08 2.02
CA ARG A 108 -7.14 0.70 2.22
C ARG A 108 -6.32 0.19 1.02
N CYS A 109 -5.64 -0.96 1.19
CA CYS A 109 -4.86 -1.60 0.13
C CYS A 109 -5.74 -2.12 -1.02
N ALA A 110 -5.10 -2.45 -2.15
CA ALA A 110 -5.79 -2.90 -3.36
C ALA A 110 -6.65 -4.17 -3.14
N GLU A 111 -6.22 -5.05 -2.25
CA GLU A 111 -6.88 -6.29 -1.90
C GLU A 111 -8.24 -6.03 -1.22
N VAL A 112 -8.28 -5.09 -0.29
CA VAL A 112 -9.53 -4.69 0.39
C VAL A 112 -10.48 -4.01 -0.60
N ILE A 113 -9.97 -3.13 -1.47
CA ILE A 113 -10.77 -2.48 -2.50
C ILE A 113 -11.33 -3.53 -3.47
N TRP A 114 -10.50 -4.48 -3.91
CA TRP A 114 -10.93 -5.58 -4.75
C TRP A 114 -12.04 -6.41 -4.09
N HIS A 115 -11.88 -6.76 -2.81
CA HIS A 115 -12.90 -7.49 -2.05
C HIS A 115 -14.23 -6.70 -2.01
N HIS A 116 -14.20 -5.40 -1.72
CA HIS A 116 -15.43 -4.58 -1.73
C HIS A 116 -16.12 -4.56 -3.09
N ILE A 117 -15.38 -4.35 -4.17
CA ILE A 117 -15.95 -4.29 -5.52
C ILE A 117 -16.56 -5.64 -5.92
N THR A 118 -15.90 -6.75 -5.59
CA THR A 118 -16.38 -8.09 -5.99
C THR A 118 -17.53 -8.57 -5.13
N THR A 119 -17.54 -8.29 -3.83
CA THR A 119 -18.56 -8.80 -2.91
C THR A 119 -19.75 -7.86 -2.75
N LYS A 120 -19.53 -6.56 -2.55
CA LYS A 120 -20.58 -5.58 -2.31
C LYS A 120 -21.16 -4.99 -3.61
N ASP A 121 -20.28 -4.54 -4.50
CA ASP A 121 -20.70 -3.97 -5.78
C ASP A 121 -21.00 -5.06 -6.85
N ARG A 122 -20.66 -6.32 -6.58
CA ARG A 122 -20.83 -7.51 -7.47
C ARG A 122 -20.21 -7.33 -8.85
N ILE A 123 -19.15 -6.53 -8.97
CA ILE A 123 -18.44 -6.26 -10.21
C ILE A 123 -17.28 -7.24 -10.36
N ARG A 124 -17.26 -8.00 -11.47
CA ARG A 124 -16.17 -8.92 -11.79
C ARG A 124 -14.94 -8.15 -12.28
N VAL A 125 -13.92 -8.06 -11.44
CA VAL A 125 -12.62 -7.43 -11.76
C VAL A 125 -11.50 -8.23 -11.12
N SER A 126 -10.36 -8.36 -11.81
CA SER A 126 -9.20 -9.04 -11.22
C SER A 126 -8.46 -8.11 -10.26
N LEU A 127 -7.88 -8.68 -9.20
CA LEU A 127 -7.00 -7.95 -8.27
C LEU A 127 -5.84 -7.25 -9.00
N SER A 128 -5.28 -7.91 -10.02
CA SER A 128 -4.21 -7.34 -10.87
C SER A 128 -4.66 -6.08 -11.60
N SER A 129 -5.93 -6.03 -12.05
CA SER A 129 -6.50 -4.84 -12.69
C SER A 129 -6.67 -3.70 -11.70
N VAL A 130 -7.18 -3.97 -10.48
CA VAL A 130 -7.29 -2.98 -9.42
C VAL A 130 -5.92 -2.40 -9.07
N ARG A 131 -4.90 -3.25 -8.85
CA ARG A 131 -3.52 -2.80 -8.58
C ARG A 131 -2.96 -1.94 -9.70
N ARG A 132 -3.21 -2.28 -10.96
CA ARG A 132 -2.74 -1.54 -12.14
C ARG A 132 -3.38 -0.17 -12.25
N ILE A 133 -4.69 -0.06 -11.97
CA ILE A 133 -5.42 1.22 -11.95
C ILE A 133 -4.85 2.11 -10.85
N LEU A 134 -4.79 1.62 -9.61
CA LEU A 134 -4.25 2.39 -8.48
C LEU A 134 -2.81 2.86 -8.72
N LYS A 135 -1.97 2.03 -9.36
CA LYS A 135 -0.61 2.40 -9.75
C LYS A 135 -0.59 3.49 -10.83
N ARG A 136 -1.45 3.37 -11.86
CA ARG A 136 -1.55 4.35 -12.95
C ARG A 136 -1.99 5.74 -12.45
N HIS A 137 -2.87 5.76 -11.45
CA HIS A 137 -3.37 6.99 -10.84
C HIS A 137 -2.56 7.44 -9.61
N HIS A 138 -1.33 6.92 -9.44
CA HIS A 138 -0.41 7.32 -8.36
C HIS A 138 -1.02 7.23 -6.94
N CYS A 139 -1.98 6.32 -6.72
CA CYS A 139 -2.65 6.14 -5.43
C CYS A 139 -1.80 5.44 -4.36
N PHE A 140 -0.56 5.08 -4.67
CA PHE A 140 0.39 4.52 -3.72
C PHE A 140 1.40 5.59 -3.34
N ASP A 141 1.26 6.16 -2.16
CA ASP A 141 2.26 7.05 -1.59
C ASP A 141 3.57 6.30 -1.42
N GLY A 142 4.60 6.78 -2.10
CA GLY A 142 6.01 6.40 -1.97
C GLY A 142 6.31 4.89 -1.97
N ALA A 143 7.32 4.48 -2.68
CA ALA A 143 7.80 3.10 -2.65
C ALA A 143 8.15 2.69 -1.22
N ARG A 144 7.27 1.94 -0.55
CA ARG A 144 7.66 1.24 0.69
C ARG A 144 8.86 0.36 0.34
N LYS A 145 10.04 0.73 0.83
CA LYS A 145 11.24 -0.11 0.71
C LYS A 145 10.84 -1.51 1.16
N LYS A 146 10.98 -2.52 0.28
CA LYS A 146 10.83 -3.93 0.67
C LYS A 146 11.78 -4.14 1.84
N ARG A 147 11.25 -4.26 3.07
CA ARG A 147 12.04 -4.75 4.18
C ARG A 147 12.39 -6.19 3.84
N ILE A 148 13.67 -6.46 3.60
CA ILE A 148 14.21 -7.82 3.59
C ILE A 148 13.89 -8.36 4.98
N ARG A 149 12.99 -9.33 5.06
CA ARG A 149 12.69 -10.01 6.33
C ARG A 149 13.86 -10.96 6.58
N PRO A 150 14.64 -10.78 7.66
CA PRO A 150 15.56 -11.83 8.05
C PRO A 150 14.75 -13.11 8.34
N ASP A 151 15.35 -14.29 8.08
CA ASP A 151 14.73 -15.58 8.39
C ASP A 151 14.29 -15.59 9.86
N ASN A 152 13.00 -15.58 10.06
CA ASN A 152 12.43 -15.60 11.39
C ASN A 152 12.26 -17.05 11.84
N PRO A 153 12.64 -17.40 13.07
CA PRO A 153 12.32 -18.71 13.64
C PRO A 153 10.81 -18.94 13.56
N ARG A 154 10.40 -20.17 13.27
CA ARG A 154 9.00 -20.56 13.10
C ARG A 154 8.16 -20.04 14.28
N ARG A 155 7.14 -19.25 13.98
CA ARG A 155 6.15 -18.85 14.97
C ARG A 155 5.39 -20.08 15.46
N PRO A 156 5.01 -20.16 16.74
CA PRO A 156 4.14 -21.21 17.20
C PRO A 156 2.86 -21.21 16.35
N HIS A 157 2.43 -22.39 15.93
CA HIS A 157 1.20 -22.55 15.16
C HIS A 157 0.02 -22.38 16.12
N ILE A 158 -0.76 -21.32 15.89
CA ILE A 158 -1.95 -21.02 16.67
C ILE A 158 -3.15 -21.58 15.91
N THR A 159 -3.92 -22.45 16.56
CA THR A 159 -4.98 -23.25 15.92
C THR A 159 -6.38 -22.84 16.34
N ARG A 160 -6.54 -22.15 17.49
CA ARG A 160 -7.85 -21.76 18.05
C ARG A 160 -7.78 -20.42 18.80
N PRO A 161 -8.95 -19.77 19.02
CA PRO A 161 -9.04 -18.55 19.79
C PRO A 161 -8.50 -18.70 21.22
N GLY A 162 -7.88 -17.66 21.76
CA GLY A 162 -7.42 -17.61 23.14
C GLY A 162 -6.13 -18.37 23.44
N GLU A 163 -5.56 -19.14 22.51
CA GLU A 163 -4.27 -19.83 22.73
C GLU A 163 -3.13 -18.87 23.02
N LEU A 164 -3.08 -17.77 22.28
CA LEU A 164 -2.10 -16.71 22.51
C LEU A 164 -2.72 -15.34 22.21
N VAL A 165 -2.74 -14.52 23.24
CA VAL A 165 -3.21 -13.14 23.19
C VAL A 165 -2.04 -12.23 23.45
N GLN A 166 -1.92 -11.13 22.70
CA GLN A 166 -0.91 -10.11 22.94
C GLN A 166 -1.55 -8.89 23.61
N THR A 167 -0.81 -8.27 24.52
CA THR A 167 -1.19 -7.00 25.17
C THR A 167 -0.03 -6.02 25.14
N ASP A 168 -0.36 -4.73 25.08
CA ASP A 168 0.60 -3.64 25.06
C ASP A 168 -0.07 -2.35 25.54
N THR A 169 0.70 -1.29 25.75
CA THR A 169 0.20 0.01 26.22
C THR A 169 0.65 1.13 25.31
N ILE A 170 -0.29 1.88 24.73
CA ILE A 170 -0.02 3.09 23.95
C ILE A 170 0.06 4.29 24.90
N HIS A 171 1.16 5.02 24.85
CA HIS A 171 1.29 6.29 25.55
C HIS A 171 0.64 7.39 24.71
N TYR A 172 -0.46 7.91 25.19
CA TYR A 172 -1.25 8.94 24.54
C TYR A 172 -1.10 10.27 25.27
N VAL A 173 -0.83 11.34 24.54
CA VAL A 173 -0.77 12.70 25.10
C VAL A 173 -1.94 13.49 24.53
N ASP A 174 -2.83 13.92 25.39
CA ASP A 174 -3.90 14.85 25.05
C ASP A 174 -3.29 16.21 24.69
N ILE A 175 -3.49 16.65 23.45
CA ILE A 175 -2.85 17.86 22.93
C ILE A 175 -3.40 19.12 23.62
N LEU A 176 -4.68 19.13 23.98
CA LEU A 176 -5.32 20.29 24.62
C LEU A 176 -4.92 20.43 26.07
N THR A 177 -5.02 19.34 26.82
CA THR A 177 -4.76 19.35 28.27
C THR A 177 -3.32 19.06 28.64
N LYS A 178 -2.49 18.64 27.67
CA LYS A 178 -1.11 18.15 27.86
C LYS A 178 -0.99 16.99 28.86
N LYS A 179 -2.11 16.37 29.24
CA LYS A 179 -2.13 15.23 30.15
C LYS A 179 -1.80 13.94 29.44
N ARG A 180 -0.96 13.12 30.06
CA ARG A 180 -0.67 11.77 29.58
C ARG A 180 -1.81 10.84 29.95
N ARG A 181 -2.18 9.98 29.03
CA ARG A 181 -3.10 8.87 29.20
C ARG A 181 -2.52 7.61 28.59
N TYR A 182 -3.07 6.49 28.92
CA TYR A 182 -2.54 5.19 28.58
C TYR A 182 -3.67 4.34 27.99
N VAL A 183 -3.51 3.91 26.75
CA VAL A 183 -4.48 3.02 26.10
C VAL A 183 -3.91 1.61 26.15
N TYR A 184 -4.49 0.78 27.00
CA TYR A 184 -4.20 -0.64 27.04
C TYR A 184 -4.86 -1.33 25.87
N THR A 185 -4.14 -2.17 25.17
CA THR A 185 -4.59 -2.86 23.99
C THR A 185 -4.40 -4.36 24.14
N VAL A 186 -5.34 -5.12 23.60
CA VAL A 186 -5.34 -6.58 23.63
C VAL A 186 -5.75 -7.10 22.25
N ILE A 187 -5.06 -8.12 21.74
CA ILE A 187 -5.42 -8.77 20.48
C ILE A 187 -5.24 -10.29 20.58
N ASP A 188 -6.26 -11.04 20.17
CA ASP A 188 -6.13 -12.48 19.96
C ASP A 188 -5.42 -12.78 18.65
N LEU A 189 -4.46 -13.69 18.67
CA LEU A 189 -3.63 -13.97 17.51
C LEU A 189 -4.31 -14.88 16.49
N TYR A 190 -5.32 -15.64 16.87
CA TYR A 190 -6.10 -16.48 15.96
C TYR A 190 -7.16 -15.65 15.22
N SER A 191 -8.13 -15.13 15.95
CA SER A 191 -9.28 -14.42 15.40
C SER A 191 -9.01 -12.98 14.99
N ARG A 192 -7.97 -12.35 15.53
CA ARG A 192 -7.70 -10.90 15.46
C ARG A 192 -8.72 -10.06 16.23
N MET A 193 -9.57 -10.67 17.07
CA MET A 193 -10.40 -9.92 17.99
C MET A 193 -9.53 -8.97 18.81
N ALA A 194 -9.96 -7.73 18.91
CA ALA A 194 -9.22 -6.68 19.59
C ALA A 194 -10.06 -5.99 20.68
N TYR A 195 -9.39 -5.53 21.70
CA TYR A 195 -9.94 -4.71 22.77
C TYR A 195 -9.00 -3.55 23.09
N ALA A 196 -9.54 -2.42 23.49
CA ALA A 196 -8.73 -1.28 23.95
C ALA A 196 -9.48 -0.46 24.98
N GLU A 197 -8.75 0.07 25.96
CA GLU A 197 -9.31 0.85 27.07
C GLU A 197 -8.33 1.93 27.51
N ILE A 198 -8.81 3.17 27.76
CA ILE A 198 -7.98 4.31 28.15
C ILE A 198 -8.00 4.53 29.67
N HIS A 199 -6.81 4.75 30.23
CA HIS A 199 -6.62 5.01 31.65
C HIS A 199 -5.70 6.21 31.92
N HIS A 200 -5.82 6.79 33.14
CA HIS A 200 -4.97 7.89 33.57
C HIS A 200 -3.60 7.43 34.02
N ASN A 201 -3.46 6.19 34.48
CA ASN A 201 -2.27 5.65 35.09
C ASN A 201 -1.83 4.31 34.53
N ILE A 202 -0.54 4.03 34.57
CA ILE A 202 0.03 2.71 34.30
C ILE A 202 0.14 1.96 35.62
N ARG A 203 -0.57 0.82 35.75
CA ARG A 203 -0.52 -0.04 36.95
C ARG A 203 -0.76 -1.51 36.55
N PRO A 204 -0.06 -2.47 37.21
CA PRO A 204 -0.25 -3.89 36.93
C PRO A 204 -1.67 -4.41 37.19
N GLY A 205 -2.38 -3.85 38.17
CA GLY A 205 -3.78 -4.19 38.46
C GLY A 205 -4.69 -3.77 37.33
N ILE A 206 -4.51 -2.57 36.76
CA ILE A 206 -5.28 -2.09 35.60
C ILE A 206 -5.05 -3.02 34.41
N ALA A 207 -3.79 -3.39 34.12
CA ALA A 207 -3.46 -4.31 33.04
C ALA A 207 -4.18 -5.66 33.19
N ALA A 208 -4.21 -6.20 34.42
CA ALA A 208 -4.92 -7.47 34.69
C ALA A 208 -6.44 -7.35 34.53
N ASP A 209 -7.04 -6.22 34.96
CA ASP A 209 -8.47 -5.98 34.79
C ASP A 209 -8.85 -5.77 33.32
N VAL A 210 -8.00 -5.15 32.54
CA VAL A 210 -8.17 -5.01 31.08
C VAL A 210 -8.22 -6.39 30.40
N ILE A 211 -7.33 -7.33 30.81
CA ILE A 211 -7.36 -8.71 30.28
C ILE A 211 -8.68 -9.41 30.62
N LYS A 212 -9.21 -9.24 31.84
CA LYS A 212 -10.53 -9.79 32.22
C LYS A 212 -11.66 -9.23 31.37
N ARG A 213 -11.70 -7.92 31.16
CA ARG A 213 -12.71 -7.28 30.31
C ARG A 213 -12.59 -7.70 28.86
N ALA A 214 -11.37 -7.86 28.37
CA ALA A 214 -11.14 -8.39 27.02
C ALA A 214 -11.69 -9.83 26.86
N GLN A 215 -11.50 -10.72 27.86
CA GLN A 215 -12.09 -12.07 27.85
C GLN A 215 -13.62 -12.03 27.80
N LEU A 216 -14.24 -11.14 28.58
CA LEU A 216 -15.71 -10.97 28.58
C LEU A 216 -16.21 -10.51 27.21
N LEU A 217 -15.54 -9.52 26.59
CA LEU A 217 -15.91 -9.04 25.26
C LEU A 217 -15.73 -10.12 24.19
N PHE A 218 -14.64 -10.87 24.26
CA PHE A 218 -14.31 -11.90 23.26
C PHE A 218 -15.19 -13.15 23.36
N GLY A 219 -15.74 -13.41 24.56
CA GLY A 219 -16.58 -14.58 24.82
C GLY A 219 -15.83 -15.91 24.98
N PHE A 220 -14.49 -15.87 25.11
CA PHE A 220 -13.65 -17.06 25.31
C PHE A 220 -12.50 -16.81 26.28
N GLY A 221 -12.03 -17.88 26.92
CA GLY A 221 -10.92 -17.85 27.86
C GLY A 221 -9.55 -17.71 27.18
N PHE A 222 -8.58 -17.14 27.89
CA PHE A 222 -7.21 -17.03 27.40
C PHE A 222 -6.30 -18.06 28.08
N ASN A 223 -5.52 -18.81 27.29
CA ASN A 223 -4.52 -19.75 27.80
C ASN A 223 -3.21 -19.03 28.15
N MET A 224 -2.81 -18.12 27.28
CA MET A 224 -1.54 -17.39 27.42
C MET A 224 -1.68 -15.95 26.99
N VAL A 225 -1.13 -15.04 27.79
CA VAL A 225 -0.99 -13.62 27.44
C VAL A 225 0.49 -13.30 27.26
N GLN A 226 0.83 -12.71 26.13
CA GLN A 226 2.17 -12.22 25.85
C GLN A 226 2.20 -10.70 25.95
N ALA A 227 3.16 -10.18 26.72
CA ALA A 227 3.41 -8.75 26.92
C ALA A 227 4.90 -8.44 26.73
N ASP A 228 5.24 -7.19 26.61
CA ASP A 228 6.61 -6.72 26.69
C ASP A 228 7.13 -6.75 28.16
N ASN A 229 8.32 -6.16 28.39
CA ASN A 229 8.90 -6.06 29.72
C ASN A 229 8.55 -4.73 30.43
N GLY A 230 7.43 -4.09 30.10
CA GLY A 230 6.95 -2.88 30.74
C GLY A 230 6.63 -3.07 32.23
N PRO A 231 6.71 -2.00 33.04
CA PRO A 231 6.44 -2.08 34.47
C PRO A 231 5.00 -2.51 34.79
N GLU A 232 4.04 -2.21 33.92
CA GLU A 232 2.63 -2.63 34.00
C GLU A 232 2.44 -4.13 33.89
N PHE A 233 3.36 -4.82 33.22
CA PHE A 233 3.35 -6.29 33.04
C PHE A 233 4.29 -7.02 33.99
N SER A 234 4.57 -6.39 35.17
CA SER A 234 5.47 -6.87 36.17
C SER A 234 4.97 -8.11 36.91
N ARG A 235 5.69 -8.49 37.99
CA ARG A 235 5.36 -9.64 38.84
C ARG A 235 3.90 -9.65 39.32
N TYR A 236 3.35 -8.49 39.69
CA TYR A 236 1.95 -8.41 40.17
C TYR A 236 0.93 -8.77 39.05
N PHE A 237 1.17 -8.30 37.85
CA PHE A 237 0.37 -8.73 36.66
C PHE A 237 0.42 -10.24 36.47
N LYS A 238 1.62 -10.83 36.54
CA LYS A 238 1.77 -12.31 36.42
C LYS A 238 1.01 -13.05 37.52
N GLN A 239 1.06 -12.56 38.76
CA GLN A 239 0.34 -13.19 39.87
C GLN A 239 -1.18 -13.11 39.69
N ALA A 240 -1.69 -11.95 39.26
CA ALA A 240 -3.12 -11.73 39.00
C ALA A 240 -3.65 -12.62 37.87
N LEU A 241 -2.90 -12.85 36.80
CA LEU A 241 -3.31 -13.73 35.70
C LEU A 241 -3.13 -15.21 36.05
N LYS A 242 -2.11 -15.57 36.83
CA LYS A 242 -1.92 -16.94 37.34
C LYS A 242 -3.09 -17.42 38.19
N SER A 243 -3.70 -16.56 38.99
CA SER A 243 -4.90 -16.89 39.79
C SER A 243 -6.12 -17.21 38.93
N GLN A 244 -6.08 -16.83 37.62
CA GLN A 244 -7.10 -17.14 36.62
C GLN A 244 -6.68 -18.27 35.65
N ASN A 245 -5.61 -19.02 36.00
CA ASN A 245 -5.01 -20.06 35.17
C ASN A 245 -4.49 -19.57 33.79
N ILE A 246 -4.14 -18.28 33.70
CA ILE A 246 -3.58 -17.69 32.47
C ILE A 246 -2.05 -17.63 32.61
N LEU A 247 -1.36 -18.21 31.64
CA LEU A 247 0.10 -18.14 31.56
C LEU A 247 0.54 -16.77 31.02
N VAL A 248 1.58 -16.18 31.62
CA VAL A 248 2.15 -14.93 31.12
C VAL A 248 3.54 -15.17 30.55
N ARG A 249 3.72 -14.81 29.30
CA ARG A 249 4.98 -14.82 28.58
C ARG A 249 5.45 -13.39 28.33
N HIS A 250 6.74 -13.13 28.49
CA HIS A 250 7.35 -11.87 28.05
C HIS A 250 8.07 -12.05 26.72
N THR A 251 8.09 -10.98 25.92
CA THR A 251 8.90 -10.92 24.71
C THR A 251 10.38 -11.01 25.04
N ARG A 252 11.13 -11.64 24.15
CA ARG A 252 12.59 -11.73 24.26
C ARG A 252 13.22 -10.37 24.00
N LEU A 253 14.22 -10.01 24.77
CA LEU A 253 14.99 -8.78 24.55
C LEU A 253 15.62 -8.79 23.15
N GLY A 254 15.46 -7.68 22.42
CA GLY A 254 15.99 -7.55 21.06
C GLY A 254 15.23 -8.31 19.96
N HIS A 255 14.04 -8.85 20.26
CA HIS A 255 13.19 -9.55 19.28
C HIS A 255 11.84 -8.83 19.08
N PRO A 256 11.80 -7.69 18.35
CA PRO A 256 10.56 -6.92 18.15
C PRO A 256 9.46 -7.71 17.42
N ASN A 257 9.84 -8.73 16.66
CA ASN A 257 8.87 -9.58 15.97
C ASN A 257 7.98 -10.42 16.90
N ASP A 258 8.37 -10.58 18.17
CA ASP A 258 7.57 -11.33 19.13
C ASP A 258 6.21 -10.62 19.36
N ASN A 259 6.14 -9.26 19.35
CA ASN A 259 4.92 -8.46 19.55
C ASN A 259 4.31 -7.87 18.26
N ALA A 260 4.71 -8.35 17.10
CA ALA A 260 4.35 -7.72 15.82
C ALA A 260 2.84 -7.56 15.57
N HIS A 261 1.96 -8.39 16.15
CA HIS A 261 0.52 -8.29 15.96
C HIS A 261 -0.08 -7.15 16.76
N ILE A 262 0.27 -7.04 18.04
CA ILE A 262 -0.20 -5.93 18.88
C ILE A 262 0.39 -4.60 18.39
N GLU A 263 1.68 -4.56 18.01
CA GLU A 263 2.29 -3.36 17.42
C GLU A 263 1.56 -2.91 16.16
N ARG A 264 1.15 -3.88 15.32
CA ARG A 264 0.36 -3.58 14.12
C ARG A 264 -1.03 -3.05 14.48
N PHE A 265 -1.68 -3.62 15.48
CA PHE A 265 -2.96 -3.14 15.98
C PHE A 265 -2.82 -1.75 16.59
N ASN A 266 -1.80 -1.52 17.44
CA ASN A 266 -1.51 -0.21 18.01
C ASN A 266 -1.33 0.87 16.95
N ARG A 267 -0.59 0.58 15.90
CA ARG A 267 -0.49 1.51 14.76
C ARG A 267 -1.84 1.75 14.10
N THR A 268 -2.63 0.70 13.92
CA THR A 268 -3.93 0.79 13.27
C THR A 268 -4.91 1.65 14.07
N ILE A 269 -5.03 1.44 15.39
CA ILE A 269 -5.91 2.25 16.24
C ILE A 269 -5.41 3.70 16.36
N GLN A 270 -4.10 3.92 16.35
CA GLN A 270 -3.53 5.27 16.30
C GLN A 270 -3.85 5.99 14.99
N GLU A 271 -3.72 5.32 13.86
CA GLU A 271 -3.96 5.92 12.54
C GLU A 271 -5.46 6.10 12.24
N GLU A 272 -6.31 5.18 12.68
CA GLU A 272 -7.73 5.14 12.27
C GLU A 272 -8.70 5.71 13.34
N CYS A 273 -8.32 5.72 14.63
CA CYS A 273 -9.19 6.16 15.73
C CYS A 273 -8.61 7.34 16.52
N LEU A 274 -7.43 7.16 17.12
CA LEU A 274 -6.85 8.16 18.02
C LEU A 274 -6.31 9.37 17.27
N GLY A 275 -5.81 9.15 16.02
CA GLY A 275 -5.14 10.17 15.21
C GLY A 275 -3.75 10.51 15.75
N ASN A 276 -2.88 11.05 14.91
CA ASN A 276 -1.65 11.70 15.35
C ASN A 276 -1.96 13.10 15.90
N TYR A 277 -3.16 13.61 15.57
CA TYR A 277 -3.71 14.89 16.01
C TYR A 277 -5.21 14.71 16.21
N LEU A 278 -5.72 14.93 17.42
CA LEU A 278 -7.16 15.00 17.66
C LEU A 278 -7.79 16.04 16.73
N SER A 279 -8.70 15.62 15.85
CA SER A 279 -9.53 16.58 15.15
C SER A 279 -10.41 17.30 16.16
N TYR A 280 -10.30 18.61 16.20
CA TYR A 280 -10.90 19.54 17.17
C TYR A 280 -12.44 19.60 17.19
N LYS A 281 -13.17 18.68 16.54
CA LYS A 281 -14.61 18.78 16.38
C LYS A 281 -15.35 17.49 16.68
N VAL A 282 -15.32 17.08 17.94
CA VAL A 282 -16.36 16.16 18.44
C VAL A 282 -16.84 16.67 19.78
N PRO A 283 -17.94 17.41 19.82
CA PRO A 283 -18.57 17.77 21.08
C PRO A 283 -19.13 16.50 21.74
N ASN A 284 -18.89 16.34 23.03
CA ASN A 284 -19.55 15.43 23.97
C ASN A 284 -19.27 13.92 23.95
N THR A 285 -18.45 13.36 23.07
CA THR A 285 -18.00 11.98 23.22
C THR A 285 -16.68 11.89 23.97
N THR A 286 -16.62 11.03 24.99
CA THR A 286 -15.34 10.76 25.67
C THR A 286 -14.39 10.05 24.73
N ILE A 287 -13.08 10.06 25.00
CA ILE A 287 -12.11 9.31 24.20
C ILE A 287 -12.40 7.81 24.29
N GLN A 288 -12.93 7.33 25.41
CA GLN A 288 -13.35 5.94 25.58
C GLN A 288 -14.47 5.58 24.62
N ASP A 289 -15.52 6.41 24.49
CA ASP A 289 -16.64 6.14 23.56
C ASP A 289 -16.14 6.03 22.09
N LYS A 290 -15.15 6.83 21.72
CA LYS A 290 -14.52 6.72 20.40
C LYS A 290 -13.78 5.40 20.23
N ILE A 291 -13.05 4.97 21.26
CA ILE A 291 -12.34 3.70 21.27
C ILE A 291 -13.35 2.56 21.18
N ASP A 292 -14.43 2.58 21.96
CA ASP A 292 -15.45 1.54 21.98
C ASP A 292 -16.14 1.39 20.62
N ASN A 293 -16.57 2.50 20.02
CA ASN A 293 -17.14 2.52 18.66
C ASN A 293 -16.14 2.00 17.61
N TYR A 294 -14.88 2.36 17.74
CA TYR A 294 -13.85 1.86 16.83
C TYR A 294 -13.59 0.37 17.02
N ILE A 295 -13.54 -0.14 18.25
CA ILE A 295 -13.36 -1.56 18.56
C ILE A 295 -14.53 -2.38 18.00
N GLU A 296 -15.76 -1.90 18.14
CA GLU A 296 -16.94 -2.52 17.51
C GLU A 296 -16.75 -2.60 15.98
N TYR A 297 -16.43 -1.48 15.33
CA TYR A 297 -16.15 -1.45 13.89
C TYR A 297 -15.01 -2.40 13.52
N TYR A 298 -13.91 -2.38 14.27
CA TYR A 298 -12.74 -3.22 14.03
C TYR A 298 -13.08 -4.71 14.07
N ASN A 299 -13.86 -5.12 15.06
CA ASN A 299 -14.22 -6.53 15.27
C ASN A 299 -15.32 -7.03 14.33
N THR A 300 -16.28 -6.18 13.95
CA THR A 300 -17.50 -6.62 13.23
C THR A 300 -17.56 -6.21 11.76
N LYS A 301 -16.87 -5.14 11.35
CA LYS A 301 -17.02 -4.56 10.01
C LYS A 301 -15.71 -4.46 9.24
N ARG A 302 -14.56 -4.35 9.95
CA ARG A 302 -13.28 -4.16 9.33
C ARG A 302 -12.69 -5.49 8.89
N VAL A 303 -12.50 -5.67 7.57
CA VAL A 303 -11.88 -6.87 7.01
C VAL A 303 -10.35 -6.85 7.15
N HIS A 304 -9.75 -8.02 7.34
CA HIS A 304 -8.33 -8.18 7.59
C HIS A 304 -7.66 -9.15 6.63
N LEU A 305 -6.56 -8.72 6.01
CA LEU A 305 -5.74 -9.56 5.13
C LEU A 305 -5.22 -10.82 5.81
N GLY A 306 -4.86 -10.72 7.09
CA GLY A 306 -4.24 -11.80 7.84
C GLY A 306 -5.17 -12.95 8.22
N ILE A 307 -6.48 -12.77 8.05
CA ILE A 307 -7.55 -13.76 8.24
C ILE A 307 -8.43 -13.86 6.98
N GLN A 308 -7.80 -13.88 5.81
CA GLN A 308 -8.44 -14.14 4.51
C GLN A 308 -9.59 -13.17 4.18
N MET A 309 -9.42 -11.90 4.44
CA MET A 309 -10.42 -10.84 4.20
C MET A 309 -11.71 -10.98 5.03
N GLN A 310 -11.65 -11.70 6.13
CA GLN A 310 -12.75 -11.78 7.09
C GLN A 310 -12.65 -10.67 8.13
N THR A 311 -13.75 -10.42 8.82
CA THR A 311 -13.75 -9.69 10.09
C THR A 311 -13.34 -10.63 11.23
N PRO A 312 -12.82 -10.11 12.36
CA PRO A 312 -12.55 -10.92 13.53
C PRO A 312 -13.77 -11.72 14.02
N ALA A 313 -14.95 -11.14 13.99
CA ALA A 313 -16.20 -11.81 14.39
C ALA A 313 -16.56 -12.99 13.44
N GLU A 314 -16.42 -12.80 12.12
CA GLU A 314 -16.64 -13.90 11.15
C GLU A 314 -15.62 -15.04 11.32
N MET A 315 -14.38 -14.71 11.70
CA MET A 315 -13.35 -15.72 11.96
C MET A 315 -13.70 -16.58 13.18
N LEU A 316 -14.33 -16.01 14.23
CA LEU A 316 -14.78 -16.77 15.39
C LEU A 316 -15.94 -17.71 15.09
N GLN A 317 -16.84 -17.35 14.18
CA GLN A 317 -18.00 -18.20 13.82
C GLN A 317 -17.59 -19.48 13.09
N ARG A 318 -16.36 -19.54 12.56
CA ARG A 318 -15.84 -20.72 11.85
C ARG A 318 -14.97 -21.63 12.71
N SER A 319 -14.64 -21.22 13.93
CA SER A 319 -13.81 -21.97 14.88
C SER A 319 -14.68 -22.78 15.83
#